data_c8953befdbcee1bec5bba68d7eed8c2d
#
_entry.id   c8953befdbcee1bec5bba68d7eed8c2d
#
_cell.length_a   1.000
_cell.length_b   1.000
_cell.length_c   1.000
_cell.angle_alpha   90.00
_cell.angle_beta   90.00
_cell.angle_gamma   90.00
#
_symmetry.space_group_name_H-M   'P 1'
#
loop_
_entity.id
_entity.type
_entity.pdbx_description
1 polymer ?
#
loop_
_entity_poly.entity_id
_entity_poly.type
_entity_poly.pdbx_seq_one_letter_code
_entity_poly.pdbx_strand_id
1 'polypeptide(L)'
;MANPTLILSENPDPIEGGGESSADISDEKLRTTSIGRPFANQAFITVGDKVITDVTVTPGYDGRGDTCDPQFSVAGLTLGARVHKIDDNGFVTFSLSPEMSTVSSVYSNTSCGSITINALNIRRLDTGTVRVKDGQTLILSGVVSKVEVNSQSKLPLLGDLPLLGSLFRKDIDRDQNRELVIMVAPRLIN
;
A
#
# COMPACT_ATOMS: atom_id res chain seq x y z
N MET A 1 2.04 11.12 -9.29
CA MET A 1 2.23 11.58 -7.90
C MET A 1 0.86 11.77 -7.27
N ALA A 2 0.62 11.20 -6.09
CA ALA A 2 -0.59 11.49 -5.31
C ALA A 2 -0.26 12.62 -4.33
N ASN A 3 -1.12 13.64 -4.26
CA ASN A 3 -0.98 14.76 -3.34
C ASN A 3 -2.25 14.88 -2.49
N PRO A 4 -2.46 13.95 -1.55
CA PRO A 4 -3.64 13.95 -0.70
C PRO A 4 -3.55 15.05 0.35
N THR A 5 -4.70 15.63 0.69
CA THR A 5 -4.85 16.58 1.80
C THR A 5 -5.80 15.98 2.83
N LEU A 6 -5.40 15.98 4.10
CA LEU A 6 -6.21 15.53 5.23
C LEU A 6 -6.46 16.71 6.17
N ILE A 7 -7.69 16.84 6.63
CA ILE A 7 -8.09 17.83 7.65
C ILE A 7 -8.37 17.08 8.94
N LEU A 8 -7.68 17.46 10.00
CA LEU A 8 -7.72 16.83 11.32
C LEU A 8 -7.89 17.91 12.39
N SER A 9 -8.61 17.58 13.46
CA SER A 9 -8.66 18.40 14.67
C SER A 9 -7.85 17.75 15.80
N GLU A 10 -7.51 18.49 16.82
CA GLU A 10 -6.86 17.94 18.02
C GLU A 10 -7.84 17.14 18.90
N ASN A 11 -9.14 17.35 18.72
CA ASN A 11 -10.16 16.74 19.57
C ASN A 11 -10.20 15.21 19.43
N PRO A 12 -9.90 14.44 20.50
CA PRO A 12 -9.97 12.99 20.49
C PRO A 12 -11.38 12.42 20.65
N ASP A 13 -12.40 13.28 20.79
CA ASP A 13 -13.77 12.82 21.06
C ASP A 13 -14.32 12.01 19.87
N PRO A 14 -15.14 10.97 20.17
CA PRO A 14 -15.82 10.22 19.13
C PRO A 14 -16.74 11.13 18.31
N ILE A 15 -16.80 10.89 17.00
CA ILE A 15 -17.76 11.57 16.15
C ILE A 15 -19.11 10.86 16.28
N GLU A 16 -20.16 11.60 16.61
CA GLU A 16 -21.51 11.06 16.64
C GLU A 16 -21.87 10.45 15.27
N GLY A 17 -22.25 9.17 15.25
CA GLY A 17 -22.55 8.43 14.04
C GLY A 17 -21.34 7.75 13.38
N GLY A 18 -20.16 7.90 13.91
CA GLY A 18 -19.00 7.06 13.58
C GLY A 18 -19.22 5.66 14.16
N GLY A 19 -19.24 4.63 13.31
CA GLY A 19 -19.43 3.25 13.77
C GLY A 19 -18.40 2.87 14.83
N GLU A 20 -18.77 1.94 15.71
CA GLU A 20 -17.90 1.32 16.72
C GLU A 20 -16.76 0.56 16.04
N SER A 21 -15.79 1.28 15.56
CA SER A 21 -14.57 0.72 15.00
C SER A 21 -13.43 1.08 15.94
N SER A 22 -12.78 0.06 16.46
CA SER A 22 -11.58 0.23 17.29
C SER A 22 -10.61 1.17 16.59
N ALA A 23 -10.10 2.13 17.35
CA ALA A 23 -9.34 3.29 16.87
C ALA A 23 -7.96 2.99 16.25
N ASP A 24 -7.74 1.80 15.74
CA ASP A 24 -6.50 1.44 15.05
C ASP A 24 -6.60 1.82 13.57
N ILE A 25 -5.82 2.82 13.18
CA ILE A 25 -5.73 3.29 11.78
C ILE A 25 -5.25 2.15 10.85
N SER A 26 -4.61 1.15 11.39
CA SER A 26 -4.13 -0.03 10.65
C SER A 26 -5.20 -1.10 10.47
N ASP A 27 -6.39 -0.98 11.08
CA ASP A 27 -7.43 -1.98 10.99
C ASP A 27 -8.01 -2.06 9.56
N GLU A 28 -8.01 -3.24 9.00
CA GLU A 28 -8.55 -3.55 7.67
C GLU A 28 -10.04 -3.18 7.53
N LYS A 29 -10.79 -3.20 8.62
CA LYS A 29 -12.20 -2.78 8.65
C LYS A 29 -12.38 -1.29 8.36
N LEU A 30 -11.44 -0.43 8.77
CA LEU A 30 -11.47 1.00 8.44
C LEU A 30 -11.26 1.26 6.95
N ARG A 31 -10.61 0.34 6.25
CA ARG A 31 -10.38 0.46 4.80
C ARG A 31 -11.57 0.02 3.96
N THR A 32 -12.42 -0.83 4.50
CA THR A 32 -13.60 -1.35 3.79
C THR A 32 -14.86 -0.54 4.06
N THR A 33 -14.95 0.12 5.21
CA THR A 33 -16.06 1.02 5.53
C THR A 33 -15.72 2.43 5.05
N SER A 34 -16.21 2.78 3.90
CA SER A 34 -15.93 4.06 3.23
C SER A 34 -16.52 5.30 3.93
N ILE A 35 -17.12 5.16 5.11
CA ILE A 35 -17.85 6.25 5.76
C ILE A 35 -17.54 6.25 7.27
N GLY A 36 -16.78 7.23 7.69
CA GLY A 36 -16.67 7.61 9.09
C GLY A 36 -15.35 7.23 9.76
N ARG A 37 -14.55 8.23 9.99
CA ARG A 37 -13.49 8.20 10.98
C ARG A 37 -14.13 8.15 12.37
N PRO A 38 -13.66 7.26 13.27
CA PRO A 38 -14.23 7.15 14.62
C PRO A 38 -13.94 8.38 15.50
N PHE A 39 -12.83 9.09 15.22
CA PHE A 39 -12.41 10.25 16.00
C PHE A 39 -12.01 11.42 15.08
N ALA A 40 -12.23 12.65 15.55
CA ALA A 40 -11.92 13.85 14.79
C ALA A 40 -10.41 14.09 14.61
N ASN A 41 -9.59 13.55 15.52
CA ASN A 41 -8.13 13.63 15.44
C ASN A 41 -7.48 12.58 14.52
N GLN A 42 -8.27 11.76 13.84
CA GLN A 42 -7.80 10.73 12.91
C GLN A 42 -8.40 10.94 11.54
N ALA A 43 -7.62 10.67 10.51
CA ALA A 43 -8.12 10.57 9.15
C ALA A 43 -7.26 9.60 8.33
N PHE A 44 -7.85 9.05 7.30
CA PHE A 44 -7.12 8.27 6.31
C PHE A 44 -7.60 8.64 4.91
N ILE A 45 -6.74 8.44 3.95
CA ILE A 45 -7.05 8.54 2.53
C ILE A 45 -6.46 7.35 1.81
N THR A 46 -7.23 6.79 0.89
CA THR A 46 -6.82 5.68 0.04
C THR A 46 -6.95 6.09 -1.41
N VAL A 47 -5.88 5.90 -2.18
CA VAL A 47 -5.81 6.17 -3.61
C VAL A 47 -5.27 4.93 -4.30
N GLY A 48 -6.08 4.29 -5.14
CA GLY A 48 -5.69 3.06 -5.82
C GLY A 48 -6.85 2.35 -6.48
N ASP A 49 -6.57 1.17 -7.04
CA ASP A 49 -7.52 0.33 -7.74
C ASP A 49 -7.98 -0.82 -6.84
N LYS A 50 -9.27 -1.14 -6.87
CA LYS A 50 -9.81 -2.33 -6.23
C LYS A 50 -9.48 -3.56 -7.09
N VAL A 51 -8.81 -4.54 -6.49
CA VAL A 51 -8.43 -5.78 -7.17
C VAL A 51 -8.92 -6.99 -6.38
N ILE A 52 -9.24 -8.07 -7.07
CA ILE A 52 -9.61 -9.34 -6.44
C ILE A 52 -8.33 -9.99 -5.94
N THR A 53 -8.28 -10.29 -4.64
CA THR A 53 -7.12 -10.91 -3.98
C THR A 53 -7.39 -12.34 -3.54
N ASP A 54 -8.66 -12.73 -3.40
CA ASP A 54 -9.05 -14.08 -3.07
C ASP A 54 -10.45 -14.38 -3.61
N VAL A 55 -10.80 -15.65 -3.73
CA VAL A 55 -12.15 -16.11 -4.11
C VAL A 55 -12.51 -17.31 -3.25
N THR A 56 -13.52 -17.16 -2.41
CA THR A 56 -14.07 -18.26 -1.65
C THR A 56 -15.06 -19.04 -2.52
N VAL A 57 -14.81 -20.33 -2.71
CA VAL A 57 -15.69 -21.22 -3.47
C VAL A 57 -16.51 -22.06 -2.49
N THR A 58 -17.82 -21.92 -2.55
CA THR A 58 -18.75 -22.77 -1.80
C THR A 58 -19.38 -23.77 -2.74
N PRO A 59 -19.11 -25.08 -2.57
CA PRO A 59 -19.71 -26.13 -3.43
C PRO A 59 -21.23 -26.12 -3.34
N GLY A 60 -21.88 -26.19 -4.48
CA GLY A 60 -23.35 -26.33 -4.56
C GLY A 60 -23.81 -27.75 -4.22
N TYR A 61 -24.97 -27.87 -3.56
CA TYR A 61 -25.66 -29.11 -3.30
C TYR A 61 -26.84 -29.29 -4.26
N ASP A 62 -27.24 -30.54 -4.51
CA ASP A 62 -28.42 -30.89 -5.33
C ASP A 62 -28.45 -30.32 -6.76
N GLY A 63 -27.32 -30.41 -7.46
CA GLY A 63 -27.25 -29.98 -8.87
C GLY A 63 -27.21 -28.46 -9.07
N ARG A 64 -27.06 -27.69 -7.98
CA ARG A 64 -26.74 -26.26 -8.04
C ARG A 64 -25.24 -26.10 -8.27
N GLY A 65 -24.87 -25.15 -9.12
CA GLY A 65 -23.48 -24.82 -9.36
C GLY A 65 -22.80 -24.22 -8.11
N ASP A 66 -21.49 -24.23 -8.10
CA ASP A 66 -20.68 -23.62 -7.05
C ASP A 66 -20.95 -22.11 -6.95
N THR A 67 -20.95 -21.59 -5.72
CA THR A 67 -21.07 -20.16 -5.47
C THR A 67 -19.67 -19.59 -5.21
N CYS A 68 -19.34 -18.52 -5.93
CA CYS A 68 -18.05 -17.86 -5.85
C CYS A 68 -18.19 -16.47 -5.23
N ASP A 69 -17.51 -16.23 -4.12
CA ASP A 69 -17.50 -14.95 -3.41
C ASP A 69 -16.11 -14.31 -3.50
N PRO A 70 -15.93 -13.27 -4.34
CA PRO A 70 -14.65 -12.61 -4.51
C PRO A 70 -14.35 -11.66 -3.35
N GLN A 71 -13.14 -11.75 -2.81
CA GLN A 71 -12.59 -10.82 -1.83
C GLN A 71 -11.77 -9.74 -2.52
N PHE A 72 -11.97 -8.50 -2.10
CA PHE A 72 -11.32 -7.34 -2.72
C PHE A 72 -10.35 -6.67 -1.76
N SER A 73 -9.21 -6.24 -2.29
CA SER A 73 -8.26 -5.36 -1.61
C SER A 73 -7.90 -4.19 -2.51
N VAL A 74 -7.26 -3.16 -1.95
CA VAL A 74 -6.82 -1.99 -2.71
C VAL A 74 -5.35 -2.12 -3.07
N ALA A 75 -5.03 -2.03 -4.36
CA ALA A 75 -3.69 -1.84 -4.86
C ALA A 75 -3.44 -0.34 -5.03
N GLY A 76 -2.61 0.25 -4.18
CA GLY A 76 -2.38 1.69 -4.18
C GLY A 76 -1.72 2.21 -2.93
N LEU A 77 -1.95 3.48 -2.63
CA LEU A 77 -1.46 4.18 -1.46
C LEU A 77 -2.60 4.41 -0.47
N THR A 78 -2.40 4.00 0.77
CA THR A 78 -3.24 4.39 1.91
C THR A 78 -2.38 5.16 2.89
N LEU A 79 -2.84 6.33 3.30
CA LEU A 79 -2.18 7.17 4.29
C LEU A 79 -3.13 7.40 5.46
N GLY A 80 -2.78 6.86 6.63
CA GLY A 80 -3.43 7.17 7.89
C GLY A 80 -2.66 8.24 8.66
N ALA A 81 -3.37 9.14 9.31
CA ALA A 81 -2.79 10.16 10.16
C ALA A 81 -3.61 10.35 11.45
N ARG A 82 -2.91 10.59 12.55
CA ARG A 82 -3.52 10.93 13.84
C ARG A 82 -2.78 12.13 14.44
N VAL A 83 -3.53 13.15 14.84
CA VAL A 83 -3.00 14.28 15.62
C VAL A 83 -3.14 13.95 17.11
N HIS A 84 -2.04 14.11 17.84
CA HIS A 84 -2.01 13.88 19.30
C HIS A 84 -2.14 15.19 20.07
N LYS A 85 -1.44 16.22 19.60
CA LYS A 85 -1.40 17.53 20.27
C LYS A 85 -0.99 18.63 19.32
N ILE A 86 -1.58 19.81 19.51
CA ILE A 86 -1.18 21.06 18.90
C ILE A 86 -0.74 22.00 20.02
N ASP A 87 0.49 22.47 19.96
CA ASP A 87 1.03 23.40 20.98
C ASP A 87 0.79 24.85 20.54
N ASP A 88 0.61 25.74 21.52
CA ASP A 88 0.44 27.19 21.31
C ASP A 88 1.62 27.83 20.57
N ASN A 89 2.78 27.17 20.56
CA ASN A 89 3.99 27.61 19.83
C ASN A 89 4.00 27.18 18.35
N GLY A 90 2.87 26.66 17.83
CA GLY A 90 2.74 26.24 16.45
C GLY A 90 3.39 24.91 16.12
N PHE A 91 3.61 24.03 17.12
CA PHE A 91 4.04 22.66 16.87
C PHE A 91 2.87 21.70 16.85
N VAL A 92 2.87 20.83 15.86
CA VAL A 92 1.90 19.74 15.71
C VAL A 92 2.60 18.43 16.01
N THR A 93 2.06 17.68 16.96
CA THR A 93 2.50 16.33 17.31
C THR A 93 1.52 15.33 16.71
N PHE A 94 2.00 14.48 15.82
CA PHE A 94 1.17 13.54 15.08
C PHE A 94 1.89 12.22 14.80
N SER A 95 1.15 11.20 14.42
CA SER A 95 1.65 9.95 13.89
C SER A 95 1.10 9.69 12.49
N LEU A 96 1.88 9.01 11.68
CA LEU A 96 1.53 8.65 10.30
C LEU A 96 1.70 7.15 10.10
N SER A 97 0.78 6.57 9.36
CA SER A 97 0.83 5.16 8.96
C SER A 97 0.58 5.05 7.45
N PRO A 98 1.59 5.36 6.62
CA PRO A 98 1.50 5.12 5.19
C PRO A 98 1.60 3.64 4.88
N GLU A 99 0.77 3.19 3.94
CA GLU A 99 0.80 1.85 3.38
C GLU A 99 0.75 1.93 1.87
N MET A 100 1.64 1.21 1.23
CA MET A 100 1.70 1.06 -0.22
C MET A 100 1.50 -0.40 -0.59
N SER A 101 0.51 -0.68 -1.44
CA SER A 101 0.24 -2.00 -2.00
C SER A 101 0.36 -1.97 -3.52
N THR A 102 1.06 -2.96 -4.07
CA THR A 102 1.26 -3.10 -5.52
C THR A 102 0.97 -4.54 -5.93
N VAL A 103 0.37 -4.72 -7.11
CA VAL A 103 0.19 -6.06 -7.67
C VAL A 103 1.56 -6.65 -7.99
N SER A 104 1.87 -7.82 -7.42
CA SER A 104 3.14 -8.52 -7.62
C SER A 104 3.04 -9.66 -8.63
N SER A 105 1.93 -10.38 -8.62
CA SER A 105 1.66 -11.49 -9.52
C SER A 105 0.16 -11.64 -9.76
N VAL A 106 -0.17 -12.29 -10.86
CA VAL A 106 -1.55 -12.49 -11.30
C VAL A 106 -1.77 -13.98 -11.52
N TYR A 107 -2.82 -14.54 -10.93
CA TYR A 107 -3.20 -15.94 -11.06
C TYR A 107 -4.60 -16.02 -11.66
N SER A 108 -4.83 -17.02 -12.49
CA SER A 108 -6.18 -17.31 -13.02
C SER A 108 -6.79 -18.46 -12.24
N ASN A 109 -7.98 -18.23 -11.69
CA ASN A 109 -8.78 -19.29 -11.08
C ASN A 109 -9.84 -19.74 -12.08
N THR A 110 -9.84 -21.03 -12.41
CA THR A 110 -10.76 -21.63 -13.39
C THR A 110 -11.98 -22.27 -12.74
N SER A 111 -11.98 -22.49 -11.42
CA SER A 111 -13.11 -23.10 -10.71
C SER A 111 -14.36 -22.22 -10.68
N CYS A 112 -14.17 -20.90 -10.76
CA CYS A 112 -15.25 -19.90 -10.76
C CYS A 112 -15.39 -19.17 -12.09
N GLY A 113 -15.17 -19.85 -13.22
CA GLY A 113 -14.97 -19.15 -14.49
C GLY A 113 -13.58 -18.51 -14.51
N SER A 114 -13.25 -17.71 -15.50
CA SER A 114 -11.92 -17.13 -15.61
C SER A 114 -11.74 -15.89 -14.70
N ILE A 115 -11.68 -16.06 -13.38
CA ILE A 115 -11.45 -14.96 -12.43
C ILE A 115 -9.95 -14.76 -12.23
N THR A 116 -9.51 -13.51 -12.33
CA THR A 116 -8.12 -13.10 -12.11
C THR A 116 -7.92 -12.74 -10.64
N ILE A 117 -7.04 -13.45 -9.95
CA ILE A 117 -6.63 -13.22 -8.57
C ILE A 117 -5.28 -12.50 -8.57
N ASN A 118 -5.18 -11.41 -7.82
CA ASN A 118 -3.98 -10.58 -7.74
C ASN A 118 -3.30 -10.74 -6.38
N ALA A 119 -2.07 -11.21 -6.38
CA ALA A 119 -1.25 -11.17 -5.18
C ALA A 119 -0.70 -9.77 -4.96
N LEU A 120 -0.82 -9.23 -3.76
CA LEU A 120 -0.35 -7.91 -3.40
C LEU A 120 0.96 -7.97 -2.62
N ASN A 121 1.87 -7.10 -2.98
CA ASN A 121 3.05 -6.80 -2.18
C ASN A 121 2.75 -5.54 -1.37
N ILE A 122 2.57 -5.71 -0.05
CA ILE A 122 2.17 -4.65 0.87
C ILE A 122 3.39 -4.17 1.64
N ARG A 123 3.54 -2.86 1.74
CA ARG A 123 4.56 -2.19 2.51
C ARG A 123 3.91 -1.16 3.42
N ARG A 124 4.10 -1.34 4.70
CA ARG A 124 3.55 -0.51 5.74
C ARG A 124 4.68 0.11 6.55
N LEU A 125 4.56 1.38 6.86
CA LEU A 125 5.44 2.11 7.75
C LEU A 125 4.58 2.71 8.87
N ASP A 126 5.09 2.67 10.09
CA ASP A 126 4.58 3.43 11.21
C ASP A 126 5.68 4.38 11.67
N THR A 127 5.39 5.66 11.70
CA THR A 127 6.38 6.68 12.09
C THR A 127 6.51 6.84 13.60
N GLY A 128 5.62 6.22 14.39
CA GLY A 128 5.46 6.61 15.78
C GLY A 128 5.03 8.08 15.89
N THR A 129 5.30 8.69 17.01
CA THR A 129 4.92 10.09 17.27
C THR A 129 6.03 11.03 16.85
N VAL A 130 5.72 11.94 15.93
CA VAL A 130 6.62 12.99 15.43
C VAL A 130 6.07 14.37 15.74
N ARG A 131 6.97 15.33 15.99
CA ARG A 131 6.64 16.73 16.28
C ARG A 131 7.24 17.63 15.21
N VAL A 132 6.41 18.39 14.53
CA VAL A 132 6.79 19.26 13.41
C VAL A 132 6.17 20.64 13.62
N LYS A 133 6.91 21.69 13.32
CA LYS A 133 6.39 23.05 13.38
C LYS A 133 5.50 23.36 12.17
N ASP A 134 4.47 24.17 12.36
CA ASP A 134 3.61 24.67 11.29
C ASP A 134 4.44 25.22 10.12
N GLY A 135 4.10 24.81 8.90
CA GLY A 135 4.79 25.19 7.67
C GLY A 135 6.12 24.48 7.39
N GLN A 136 6.63 23.65 8.30
CA GLN A 136 7.78 22.78 8.04
C GLN A 136 7.34 21.47 7.37
N THR A 137 8.24 20.88 6.59
CA THR A 137 7.99 19.62 5.92
C THR A 137 8.78 18.49 6.57
N LEU A 138 8.06 17.44 6.99
CA LEU A 138 8.65 16.17 7.38
C LEU A 138 8.87 15.33 6.13
N ILE A 139 10.08 14.81 5.96
CA ILE A 139 10.41 13.91 4.86
C ILE A 139 10.64 12.52 5.43
N LEU A 140 9.85 11.56 4.97
CA LEU A 140 10.02 10.13 5.24
C LEU A 140 10.53 9.48 3.97
N SER A 141 11.71 8.87 4.03
CA SER A 141 12.29 8.18 2.89
C SER A 141 12.76 6.80 3.29
N GLY A 142 12.66 5.85 2.37
CA GLY A 142 13.14 4.50 2.57
C GLY A 142 13.30 3.74 1.26
N VAL A 143 14.24 2.82 1.24
CA VAL A 143 14.41 1.89 0.12
C VAL A 143 13.26 0.90 0.13
N VAL A 144 12.50 0.91 -0.94
CA VAL A 144 11.30 0.11 -1.07
C VAL A 144 11.56 -1.22 -1.73
N SER A 145 12.45 -1.26 -2.72
CA SER A 145 12.82 -2.48 -3.42
C SER A 145 14.14 -2.31 -4.15
N LYS A 146 14.99 -3.30 -4.00
CA LYS A 146 16.13 -3.51 -4.88
C LYS A 146 15.92 -4.86 -5.56
N VAL A 147 15.87 -4.88 -6.88
CA VAL A 147 15.78 -6.09 -7.69
C VAL A 147 16.97 -6.09 -8.61
N GLU A 148 17.81 -7.09 -8.46
CA GLU A 148 18.97 -7.34 -9.32
C GLU A 148 18.73 -8.68 -10.03
N VAL A 149 18.67 -8.66 -11.33
CA VAL A 149 18.46 -9.85 -12.15
C VAL A 149 19.60 -9.96 -13.13
N ASN A 150 20.44 -10.97 -12.90
CA ASN A 150 21.50 -11.35 -13.81
C ASN A 150 21.04 -12.58 -14.57
N SER A 151 20.83 -12.45 -15.86
CA SER A 151 20.42 -13.55 -16.72
C SER A 151 21.46 -13.73 -17.84
N GLN A 152 22.07 -14.92 -17.87
CA GLN A 152 23.01 -15.30 -18.91
C GLN A 152 22.40 -16.42 -19.75
N SER A 153 22.30 -16.18 -21.05
CA SER A 153 21.87 -17.19 -22.02
C SER A 153 23.02 -17.43 -22.99
N LYS A 154 23.50 -18.68 -23.08
CA LYS A 154 24.55 -19.08 -23.99
C LYS A 154 24.17 -20.33 -24.79
N LEU A 155 24.63 -20.41 -26.02
CA LEU A 155 24.53 -21.65 -26.80
C LEU A 155 25.57 -22.64 -26.29
N PRO A 156 25.16 -23.89 -25.96
CA PRO A 156 26.11 -24.91 -25.53
C PRO A 156 27.18 -25.14 -26.60
N LEU A 157 28.41 -25.35 -26.17
CA LEU A 157 29.64 -25.53 -26.99
C LEU A 157 30.15 -24.27 -27.70
N LEU A 158 29.28 -23.44 -28.28
CA LEU A 158 29.71 -22.24 -29.04
C LEU A 158 29.94 -21.03 -28.10
N GLY A 159 29.23 -20.93 -27.01
CA GLY A 159 29.40 -19.84 -26.03
C GLY A 159 30.69 -19.93 -25.20
N ASP A 160 31.37 -21.08 -25.18
CA ASP A 160 32.58 -21.31 -24.40
C ASP A 160 33.87 -21.21 -25.26
N LEU A 161 33.75 -20.86 -26.54
CA LEU A 161 34.92 -20.70 -27.43
C LEU A 161 35.70 -19.43 -27.09
N PRO A 162 37.02 -19.51 -26.94
CA PRO A 162 37.87 -18.35 -26.81
C PRO A 162 37.76 -17.48 -28.07
N LEU A 163 37.63 -16.17 -27.94
CA LEU A 163 37.50 -15.14 -28.99
C LEU A 163 36.11 -15.04 -29.65
N LEU A 164 35.36 -16.13 -29.84
CA LEU A 164 34.09 -16.13 -30.54
C LEU A 164 32.90 -16.29 -29.60
N GLY A 165 33.11 -16.75 -28.36
CA GLY A 165 32.04 -17.04 -27.40
C GLY A 165 31.14 -15.84 -27.05
N SER A 166 31.68 -14.62 -27.13
CA SER A 166 30.91 -13.39 -26.90
C SER A 166 29.81 -13.15 -27.94
N LEU A 167 29.94 -13.69 -29.16
CA LEU A 167 28.92 -13.59 -30.20
C LEU A 167 27.74 -14.56 -29.97
N PHE A 168 27.95 -15.61 -29.16
CA PHE A 168 26.99 -16.67 -28.88
C PHE A 168 26.50 -16.65 -27.41
N ARG A 169 26.76 -15.53 -26.72
CA ARG A 169 26.37 -15.28 -25.35
C ARG A 169 25.55 -14.00 -25.27
N LYS A 170 24.46 -14.04 -24.54
CA LYS A 170 23.63 -12.87 -24.20
C LYS A 170 23.62 -12.74 -22.71
N ASP A 171 24.20 -11.66 -22.21
CA ASP A 171 24.16 -11.28 -20.80
C ASP A 171 23.13 -10.16 -20.64
N ILE A 172 22.21 -10.32 -19.71
CA ILE A 172 21.19 -9.31 -19.37
C ILE A 172 21.34 -9.02 -17.89
N ASP A 173 21.87 -7.85 -17.60
CA ASP A 173 21.93 -7.30 -16.26
C ASP A 173 20.82 -6.27 -16.10
N ARG A 174 19.96 -6.48 -15.13
CA ARG A 174 18.89 -5.54 -14.78
C ARG A 174 19.00 -5.21 -13.30
N ASP A 175 19.29 -3.97 -12.99
CA ASP A 175 19.26 -3.41 -11.65
C ASP A 175 18.11 -2.41 -11.57
N GLN A 176 17.16 -2.67 -10.66
CA GLN A 176 16.00 -1.83 -10.46
C GLN A 176 15.91 -1.47 -8.98
N ASN A 177 16.16 -0.20 -8.68
CA ASN A 177 15.98 0.39 -7.36
C ASN A 177 14.69 1.19 -7.33
N ARG A 178 13.87 0.99 -6.31
CA ARG A 178 12.68 1.78 -6.05
C ARG A 178 12.79 2.39 -4.67
N GLU A 179 12.57 3.67 -4.58
CA GLU A 179 12.53 4.40 -3.33
C GLU A 179 11.16 5.05 -3.16
N LEU A 180 10.67 5.05 -1.92
CA LEU A 180 9.45 5.75 -1.56
C LEU A 180 9.87 6.98 -0.73
N VAL A 181 9.45 8.14 -1.19
CA VAL A 181 9.61 9.39 -0.46
C VAL A 181 8.22 9.96 -0.18
N ILE A 182 7.92 10.16 1.09
CA ILE A 182 6.68 10.78 1.55
C ILE A 182 7.03 12.10 2.20
N MET A 183 6.41 13.17 1.72
CA MET A 183 6.56 14.51 2.27
C MET A 183 5.26 14.92 2.94
N VAL A 184 5.33 15.35 4.19
CA VAL A 184 4.17 15.78 4.97
C VAL A 184 4.43 17.17 5.51
N ALA A 185 3.55 18.09 5.18
CA ALA A 185 3.60 19.47 5.65
C ALA A 185 2.32 19.78 6.46
N PRO A 186 2.38 19.75 7.79
CA PRO A 186 1.26 20.17 8.62
C PRO A 186 1.04 21.68 8.47
N ARG A 187 -0.23 22.08 8.46
CA ARG A 187 -0.63 23.49 8.50
C ARG A 187 -1.75 23.67 9.49
N LEU A 188 -1.60 24.65 10.36
CA LEU A 188 -2.66 25.07 11.27
C LEU A 188 -3.64 25.96 10.52
N ILE A 189 -4.92 25.66 10.70
CA ILE A 189 -6.04 26.46 10.19
C ILE A 189 -6.71 27.09 11.42
N ASN A 190 -6.61 28.39 11.56
CA ASN A 190 -7.23 29.17 12.63
C ASN A 190 -8.63 29.57 12.23
#